data_1c840db03e73643afdd592569525c0d0
#
_entry.id   1c840db03e73643afdd592569525c0d0
#
_cell.length_a   1.000
_cell.length_b   1.000
_cell.length_c   1.000
_cell.angle_alpha   90.00
_cell.angle_beta   90.00
_cell.angle_gamma   90.00
#
_symmetry.space_group_name_H-M   'P 1'
#
loop_
_entity.id
_entity.type
_entity.pdbx_description
1 polymer ?
#
loop_
_entity_poly.entity_id
_entity_poly.type
_entity_poly.pdbx_seq_one_letter_code
_entity_poly.pdbx_strand_id
1 'polypeptide(L)'
;ILGPDNIRERKILVDGFSIAAKAVIPFVVYIGFGMGVRRTGLVDEPFLRKLNSVIFYCFYPIVSFCNIYGAGGDGIRLQFLALVAASVLVCIGLCMLAVPRFIKAPAQQGVVVQALYRSNILLFALPLVQSLFGEYASAAAGVMVTIVVPLYNVMAVIVLEYYRGCRPKLVPLLKKIFTNPLILGALAGGAFTLLGIRIPSVLEAPIRQLSALTTPLALFVLGGTLQFSSIREHLSCLTATLACKLLVFPAVTLWLSGLLGLQPVERFLLLSVFATPVATASYPMAEAMDGDGKLAAEFVAISTVTSVVTLFFWLTFFARYL
;
A
#
# COMPACT_ATOMS: atom_id res chain seq x y z
N ILE A 1 -37.50 -20.32 9.05
CA ILE A 1 -37.29 -20.32 7.59
C ILE A 1 -36.81 -18.91 7.24
N LEU A 2 -35.51 -18.77 7.00
CA LEU A 2 -34.90 -17.51 6.64
C LEU A 2 -35.23 -17.17 5.18
N GLY A 3 -35.74 -15.97 4.92
CA GLY A 3 -36.07 -15.53 3.56
C GLY A 3 -34.83 -15.46 2.65
N PRO A 4 -35.01 -15.44 1.30
CA PRO A 4 -33.88 -15.42 0.34
C PRO A 4 -32.90 -14.25 0.55
N ASP A 5 -33.36 -13.13 1.05
CA ASP A 5 -32.52 -11.95 1.36
C ASP A 5 -31.55 -12.24 2.53
N ASN A 6 -31.99 -12.94 3.56
CA ASN A 6 -31.17 -13.36 4.69
C ASN A 6 -30.07 -14.38 4.30
N ILE A 7 -30.32 -15.22 3.29
CA ILE A 7 -29.34 -16.17 2.78
C ILE A 7 -28.27 -15.43 1.96
N ARG A 8 -28.67 -14.44 1.16
CA ARG A 8 -27.76 -13.61 0.38
C ARG A 8 -26.88 -12.73 1.28
N GLU A 9 -27.45 -12.09 2.30
CA GLU A 9 -26.69 -11.33 3.30
C GLU A 9 -25.70 -12.20 4.08
N ARG A 10 -26.10 -13.38 4.54
CA ARG A 10 -25.22 -14.34 5.22
C ARG A 10 -24.05 -14.78 4.33
N LYS A 11 -24.32 -15.07 3.06
CA LYS A 11 -23.30 -15.47 2.10
C LYS A 11 -22.30 -14.32 1.88
N ILE A 12 -22.76 -13.09 1.70
CA ILE A 12 -21.91 -11.89 1.56
C ILE A 12 -21.05 -11.66 2.82
N LEU A 13 -21.63 -11.86 4.02
CA LEU A 13 -20.91 -11.72 5.29
C LEU A 13 -19.81 -12.78 5.45
N VAL A 14 -20.12 -14.04 5.18
CA VAL A 14 -19.15 -15.15 5.32
C VAL A 14 -18.05 -15.03 4.26
N ASP A 15 -18.44 -14.76 3.02
CA ASP A 15 -17.49 -14.61 1.92
C ASP A 15 -16.60 -13.37 2.13
N GLY A 16 -17.15 -12.22 2.56
CA GLY A 16 -16.40 -11.00 2.83
C GLY A 16 -15.37 -11.16 3.94
N PHE A 17 -15.74 -11.83 5.06
CA PHE A 17 -14.79 -12.14 6.12
C PHE A 17 -13.70 -13.11 5.66
N SER A 18 -14.08 -14.17 4.94
CA SER A 18 -13.15 -15.15 4.40
C SER A 18 -12.14 -14.50 3.44
N ILE A 19 -12.59 -13.59 2.58
CA ILE A 19 -11.72 -12.87 1.64
C ILE A 19 -10.75 -11.95 2.39
N ALA A 20 -11.25 -11.14 3.33
CA ALA A 20 -10.41 -10.26 4.14
C ALA A 20 -9.38 -11.07 4.96
N ALA A 21 -9.80 -12.17 5.59
CA ALA A 21 -8.92 -13.05 6.34
C ALA A 21 -7.85 -13.70 5.46
N LYS A 22 -8.22 -14.26 4.30
CA LYS A 22 -7.27 -14.84 3.33
C LYS A 22 -6.24 -13.82 2.85
N ALA A 23 -6.63 -12.56 2.67
CA ALA A 23 -5.72 -11.51 2.27
C ALA A 23 -4.74 -11.12 3.38
N VAL A 24 -5.13 -11.14 4.66
CA VAL A 24 -4.34 -10.63 5.78
C VAL A 24 -3.55 -11.70 6.53
N ILE A 25 -4.09 -12.92 6.67
CA ILE A 25 -3.44 -14.02 7.42
C ILE A 25 -1.99 -14.26 6.98
N PRO A 26 -1.64 -14.32 5.68
CA PRO A 26 -0.25 -14.51 5.27
C PRO A 26 0.69 -13.41 5.81
N PHE A 27 0.23 -12.18 5.86
CA PHE A 27 1.02 -11.05 6.39
C PHE A 27 1.29 -11.20 7.88
N VAL A 28 0.26 -11.55 8.65
CA VAL A 28 0.39 -11.81 10.10
C VAL A 28 1.37 -12.96 10.36
N VAL A 29 1.30 -14.01 9.56
CA VAL A 29 2.21 -15.16 9.64
C VAL A 29 3.66 -14.72 9.37
N TYR A 30 3.92 -13.95 8.31
CA TYR A 30 5.28 -13.48 8.00
C TYR A 30 5.84 -12.54 9.06
N ILE A 31 5.03 -11.63 9.59
CA ILE A 31 5.41 -10.75 10.71
C ILE A 31 5.70 -11.58 11.96
N GLY A 32 4.80 -12.51 12.32
CA GLY A 32 4.96 -13.40 13.47
C GLY A 32 6.20 -14.28 13.36
N PHE A 33 6.50 -14.79 12.16
CA PHE A 33 7.70 -15.56 11.89
C PHE A 33 8.98 -14.73 12.12
N GLY A 34 9.01 -13.49 11.60
CA GLY A 34 10.13 -12.55 11.82
C GLY A 34 10.35 -12.26 13.31
N MET A 35 9.27 -12.03 14.08
CA MET A 35 9.32 -11.84 15.53
C MET A 35 9.84 -13.11 16.25
N GLY A 36 9.39 -14.29 15.82
CA GLY A 36 9.83 -15.58 16.38
C GLY A 36 11.31 -15.80 16.18
N VAL A 37 11.80 -15.64 14.94
CA VAL A 37 13.22 -15.81 14.62
C VAL A 37 14.11 -14.79 15.36
N ARG A 38 13.64 -13.54 15.50
CA ARG A 38 14.37 -12.53 16.30
C ARG A 38 14.55 -12.97 17.77
N ARG A 39 13.52 -13.60 18.36
CA ARG A 39 13.57 -14.09 19.75
C ARG A 39 14.54 -15.26 19.95
N THR A 40 14.83 -16.05 18.92
CA THR A 40 15.84 -17.13 19.00
C THR A 40 17.27 -16.63 19.03
N GLY A 41 17.52 -15.34 18.71
CA GLY A 41 18.85 -14.76 18.60
C GLY A 41 19.59 -15.09 17.28
N LEU A 42 18.96 -15.82 16.35
CA LEU A 42 19.55 -16.14 15.03
C LEU A 42 19.76 -14.91 14.17
N VAL A 43 18.95 -13.87 14.35
CA VAL A 43 19.06 -12.60 13.63
C VAL A 43 19.16 -11.45 14.64
N ASP A 44 20.06 -10.53 14.37
CA ASP A 44 20.24 -9.31 15.15
C ASP A 44 19.74 -8.07 14.42
N GLU A 45 19.72 -6.92 15.09
CA GLU A 45 19.27 -5.67 14.49
C GLU A 45 20.15 -5.21 13.31
N PRO A 46 21.50 -5.29 13.36
CA PRO A 46 22.35 -5.00 12.22
C PRO A 46 22.07 -5.85 11.00
N PHE A 47 21.83 -7.15 11.17
CA PHE A 47 21.44 -8.04 10.09
C PHE A 47 20.11 -7.61 9.45
N LEU A 48 19.08 -7.37 10.28
CA LEU A 48 17.77 -6.95 9.80
C LEU A 48 17.83 -5.63 9.02
N ARG A 49 18.61 -4.65 9.47
CA ARG A 49 18.85 -3.39 8.75
C ARG A 49 19.53 -3.61 7.40
N LYS A 50 20.56 -4.47 7.34
CA LYS A 50 21.23 -4.82 6.08
C LYS A 50 20.28 -5.54 5.12
N LEU A 51 19.51 -6.49 5.63
CA LEU A 51 18.51 -7.20 4.84
C LEU A 51 17.43 -6.26 4.31
N ASN A 52 16.97 -5.31 5.14
CA ASN A 52 16.05 -4.26 4.71
C ASN A 52 16.60 -3.42 3.55
N SER A 53 17.88 -3.06 3.62
CA SER A 53 18.56 -2.34 2.53
C SER A 53 18.64 -3.17 1.25
N VAL A 54 18.96 -4.47 1.35
CA VAL A 54 18.96 -5.39 0.19
C VAL A 54 17.57 -5.48 -0.43
N ILE A 55 16.53 -5.62 0.40
CA ILE A 55 15.14 -5.65 -0.08
C ILE A 55 14.80 -4.34 -0.80
N PHE A 56 15.16 -3.19 -0.23
CA PHE A 56 14.86 -1.88 -0.80
C PHE A 56 15.59 -1.64 -2.13
N TYR A 57 16.87 -1.93 -2.20
CA TYR A 57 17.69 -1.61 -3.39
C TYR A 57 17.66 -2.68 -4.47
N CYS A 58 17.42 -3.96 -4.13
CA CYS A 58 17.48 -5.07 -5.10
C CYS A 58 16.10 -5.64 -5.44
N PHE A 59 15.24 -5.86 -4.44
CA PHE A 59 13.97 -6.56 -4.65
C PHE A 59 12.82 -5.62 -5.04
N TYR A 60 12.67 -4.46 -4.38
CA TYR A 60 11.59 -3.53 -4.71
C TYR A 60 11.65 -2.95 -6.14
N PRO A 61 12.81 -2.72 -6.78
CA PRO A 61 12.87 -2.40 -8.21
C PRO A 61 12.23 -3.46 -9.09
N ILE A 62 12.46 -4.75 -8.77
CA ILE A 62 11.88 -5.89 -9.50
C ILE A 62 10.35 -5.89 -9.35
N VAL A 63 9.84 -5.67 -8.12
CA VAL A 63 8.39 -5.52 -7.89
C VAL A 63 7.81 -4.37 -8.70
N SER A 64 8.45 -3.19 -8.65
CA SER A 64 7.99 -2.01 -9.39
C SER A 64 8.01 -2.23 -10.89
N PHE A 65 9.01 -2.93 -11.41
CA PHE A 65 9.10 -3.38 -12.80
C PHE A 65 7.92 -4.30 -13.15
N CYS A 66 7.74 -5.39 -12.39
CA CYS A 66 6.68 -6.38 -12.64
C CYS A 66 5.27 -5.79 -12.56
N ASN A 67 5.05 -4.78 -11.72
CA ASN A 67 3.76 -4.12 -11.57
C ASN A 67 3.34 -3.33 -12.82
N ILE A 68 4.29 -2.92 -13.65
CA ILE A 68 4.04 -2.11 -14.83
C ILE A 68 4.27 -2.91 -16.11
N TYR A 69 5.24 -3.85 -16.10
CA TYR A 69 5.54 -4.69 -17.25
C TYR A 69 4.35 -5.57 -17.63
N GLY A 70 3.89 -5.45 -18.86
CA GLY A 70 2.76 -6.21 -19.37
C GLY A 70 1.38 -5.79 -18.80
N ALA A 71 1.33 -4.74 -18.02
CA ALA A 71 0.08 -4.16 -17.59
C ALA A 71 -0.54 -3.39 -18.78
N GLY A 72 -1.32 -4.10 -19.56
CA GLY A 72 -2.15 -3.56 -20.62
C GLY A 72 -3.57 -4.04 -20.40
N GLY A 73 -4.55 -3.17 -20.52
CA GLY A 73 -5.95 -3.54 -20.40
C GLY A 73 -6.82 -2.40 -20.88
N ASP A 74 -7.64 -2.71 -21.86
CA ASP A 74 -8.80 -1.88 -22.22
C ASP A 74 -9.83 -2.04 -21.12
N GLY A 75 -10.41 -0.96 -20.60
CA GLY A 75 -11.55 -1.08 -19.71
C GLY A 75 -11.72 -0.04 -18.62
N ILE A 76 -10.79 0.87 -18.43
CA ILE A 76 -10.99 2.01 -17.51
C ILE A 76 -10.95 3.33 -18.28
N ARG A 77 -11.92 4.19 -17.96
CA ARG A 77 -11.96 5.55 -18.51
C ARG A 77 -10.77 6.37 -18.00
N LEU A 78 -10.06 7.04 -18.90
CA LEU A 78 -8.95 7.93 -18.54
C LEU A 78 -9.36 8.99 -17.50
N GLN A 79 -10.61 9.48 -17.59
CA GLN A 79 -11.19 10.41 -16.62
C GLN A 79 -11.24 9.85 -15.21
N PHE A 80 -11.55 8.54 -15.06
CA PHE A 80 -11.54 7.89 -13.75
C PHE A 80 -10.11 7.76 -13.21
N LEU A 81 -9.14 7.41 -14.05
CA LEU A 81 -7.72 7.34 -13.64
C LEU A 81 -7.20 8.71 -13.21
N ALA A 82 -7.56 9.77 -13.93
CA ALA A 82 -7.25 11.14 -13.55
C ALA A 82 -7.90 11.54 -12.21
N LEU A 83 -9.15 11.13 -11.98
CA LEU A 83 -9.84 11.35 -10.71
C LEU A 83 -9.14 10.64 -9.55
N VAL A 84 -8.73 9.38 -9.73
CA VAL A 84 -7.98 8.64 -8.70
C VAL A 84 -6.66 9.32 -8.39
N ALA A 85 -5.89 9.69 -9.42
CA ALA A 85 -4.62 10.40 -9.23
C ALA A 85 -4.82 11.74 -8.52
N ALA A 86 -5.82 12.52 -8.94
CA ALA A 86 -6.16 13.79 -8.30
C ALA A 86 -6.57 13.61 -6.83
N SER A 87 -7.40 12.60 -6.53
CA SER A 87 -7.83 12.31 -5.15
C SER A 87 -6.66 11.98 -4.23
N VAL A 88 -5.69 11.21 -4.73
CA VAL A 88 -4.44 10.91 -4.01
C VAL A 88 -3.62 12.17 -3.77
N LEU A 89 -3.41 13.00 -4.80
CA LEU A 89 -2.65 14.26 -4.67
C LEU A 89 -3.31 15.25 -3.71
N VAL A 90 -4.63 15.39 -3.78
CA VAL A 90 -5.40 16.24 -2.84
C VAL A 90 -5.26 15.70 -1.41
N CYS A 91 -5.41 14.39 -1.22
CA CYS A 91 -5.21 13.77 0.09
C CYS A 91 -3.81 14.05 0.64
N ILE A 92 -2.75 13.90 -0.16
CA ILE A 92 -1.38 14.20 0.23
C ILE A 92 -1.23 15.67 0.62
N GLY A 93 -1.73 16.59 -0.19
CA GLY A 93 -1.68 18.03 0.09
C GLY A 93 -2.36 18.37 1.43
N LEU A 94 -3.56 17.86 1.66
CA LEU A 94 -4.28 18.05 2.92
C LEU A 94 -3.52 17.43 4.11
N CYS A 95 -2.95 16.24 3.97
CA CYS A 95 -2.14 15.61 5.00
C CYS A 95 -0.87 16.42 5.31
N MET A 96 -0.16 16.91 4.29
CA MET A 96 1.02 17.76 4.46
C MET A 96 0.71 19.07 5.18
N LEU A 97 -0.48 19.62 5.02
CA LEU A 97 -0.93 20.81 5.74
C LEU A 97 -1.38 20.50 7.18
N ALA A 98 -2.04 19.36 7.38
CA ALA A 98 -2.62 19.02 8.67
C ALA A 98 -1.61 18.41 9.65
N VAL A 99 -0.80 17.44 9.21
CA VAL A 99 0.10 16.64 10.08
C VAL A 99 1.05 17.51 10.91
N PRO A 100 1.69 18.58 10.40
CA PRO A 100 2.60 19.41 11.20
C PRO A 100 1.95 20.15 12.37
N ARG A 101 0.61 20.26 12.38
CA ARG A 101 -0.12 20.87 13.51
C ARG A 101 -0.18 19.95 14.73
N PHE A 102 -0.12 18.63 14.49
CA PHE A 102 -0.27 17.61 15.52
C PHE A 102 1.06 16.91 15.86
N ILE A 103 1.91 16.69 14.86
CA ILE A 103 3.20 16.01 14.98
C ILE A 103 4.32 17.04 14.85
N LYS A 104 5.22 17.10 15.84
CA LYS A 104 6.30 18.10 15.87
C LYS A 104 7.63 17.59 15.29
N ALA A 105 7.91 16.29 15.44
CA ALA A 105 9.15 15.68 14.96
C ALA A 105 9.14 15.53 13.43
N PRO A 106 10.03 16.18 12.68
CA PRO A 106 10.02 16.14 11.21
C PRO A 106 10.14 14.73 10.65
N ALA A 107 10.99 13.87 11.23
CA ALA A 107 11.14 12.48 10.80
C ALA A 107 9.84 11.67 10.92
N GLN A 108 8.97 12.00 11.89
CA GLN A 108 7.67 11.38 12.07
C GLN A 108 6.62 11.99 11.13
N GLN A 109 6.69 13.30 10.84
CA GLN A 109 5.73 13.96 9.94
C GLN A 109 5.68 13.28 8.58
N GLY A 110 6.84 13.04 7.96
CA GLY A 110 6.92 12.37 6.67
C GLY A 110 6.34 10.96 6.68
N VAL A 111 6.61 10.21 7.75
CA VAL A 111 6.10 8.84 7.94
C VAL A 111 4.58 8.83 8.16
N VAL A 112 4.04 9.74 8.97
CA VAL A 112 2.59 9.87 9.21
C VAL A 112 1.87 10.26 7.93
N VAL A 113 2.35 11.25 7.19
CA VAL A 113 1.78 11.62 5.88
C VAL A 113 1.80 10.42 4.94
N GLN A 114 2.92 9.70 4.86
CA GLN A 114 3.04 8.51 4.02
C GLN A 114 2.06 7.40 4.46
N ALA A 115 1.89 7.17 5.77
CA ALA A 115 0.95 6.19 6.30
C ALA A 115 -0.50 6.53 5.94
N LEU A 116 -0.87 7.82 5.93
CA LEU A 116 -2.22 8.27 5.61
C LEU A 116 -2.62 8.00 4.16
N TYR A 117 -1.77 8.31 3.18
CA TYR A 117 -2.16 8.18 1.77
C TYR A 117 -1.70 6.88 1.10
N ARG A 118 -0.55 6.31 1.49
CA ARG A 118 0.08 5.19 0.79
C ARG A 118 -0.51 3.86 1.21
N SER A 119 -1.32 3.30 0.34
CA SER A 119 -2.05 2.05 0.57
C SER A 119 -1.41 0.86 -0.15
N ASN A 120 -1.61 -0.33 0.38
CA ASN A 120 -1.15 -1.58 -0.22
C ASN A 120 -2.20 -2.12 -1.21
N ILE A 121 -2.49 -1.33 -2.26
CA ILE A 121 -3.56 -1.61 -3.22
C ILE A 121 -3.30 -2.87 -4.03
N LEU A 122 -2.05 -3.16 -4.39
CA LEU A 122 -1.71 -4.31 -5.23
C LEU A 122 -2.11 -5.63 -4.56
N LEU A 123 -1.80 -5.78 -3.27
CA LEU A 123 -1.98 -7.04 -2.57
C LEU A 123 -3.39 -7.22 -2.00
N PHE A 124 -4.11 -6.12 -1.77
CA PHE A 124 -5.46 -6.18 -1.20
C PHE A 124 -6.55 -5.85 -2.21
N ALA A 125 -6.39 -4.80 -3.03
CA ALA A 125 -7.45 -4.39 -3.93
C ALA A 125 -7.72 -5.39 -5.04
N LEU A 126 -6.68 -5.96 -5.67
CA LEU A 126 -6.85 -6.92 -6.77
C LEU A 126 -7.68 -8.15 -6.36
N PRO A 127 -7.35 -8.90 -5.30
CA PRO A 127 -8.16 -10.04 -4.87
C PRO A 127 -9.58 -9.65 -4.47
N LEU A 128 -9.75 -8.50 -3.83
CA LEU A 128 -11.06 -8.01 -3.41
C LEU A 128 -11.96 -7.67 -4.61
N VAL A 129 -11.40 -6.96 -5.60
CA VAL A 129 -12.11 -6.58 -6.82
C VAL A 129 -12.49 -7.83 -7.62
N GLN A 130 -11.56 -8.77 -7.78
CA GLN A 130 -11.80 -10.02 -8.50
C GLN A 130 -12.93 -10.83 -7.84
N SER A 131 -12.93 -10.87 -6.52
CA SER A 131 -13.96 -11.60 -5.77
C SER A 131 -15.36 -11.01 -5.89
N LEU A 132 -15.47 -9.66 -5.96
CA LEU A 132 -16.76 -8.97 -6.03
C LEU A 132 -17.30 -8.82 -7.45
N PHE A 133 -16.42 -8.55 -8.42
CA PHE A 133 -16.79 -8.13 -9.77
C PHE A 133 -16.23 -9.02 -10.88
N GLY A 134 -15.44 -10.06 -10.55
CA GLY A 134 -14.87 -11.00 -11.51
C GLY A 134 -13.62 -10.49 -12.24
N GLU A 135 -13.20 -11.24 -13.27
CA GLU A 135 -11.93 -11.00 -13.99
C GLU A 135 -11.88 -9.68 -14.75
N TYR A 136 -13.00 -9.23 -15.32
CA TYR A 136 -13.05 -7.95 -16.02
C TYR A 136 -12.65 -6.77 -15.11
N ALA A 137 -13.15 -6.75 -13.90
CA ALA A 137 -12.82 -5.71 -12.93
C ALA A 137 -11.37 -5.82 -12.41
N SER A 138 -10.80 -7.04 -12.44
CA SER A 138 -9.38 -7.24 -12.10
C SER A 138 -8.45 -6.58 -13.12
N ALA A 139 -8.78 -6.62 -14.41
CA ALA A 139 -8.02 -5.89 -15.44
C ALA A 139 -8.05 -4.38 -15.17
N ALA A 140 -9.22 -3.86 -14.85
CA ALA A 140 -9.41 -2.47 -14.47
C ALA A 140 -8.56 -2.07 -13.24
N ALA A 141 -8.56 -2.90 -12.19
CA ALA A 141 -7.71 -2.71 -11.00
C ALA A 141 -6.22 -2.74 -11.37
N GLY A 142 -5.82 -3.63 -12.26
CA GLY A 142 -4.44 -3.70 -12.78
C GLY A 142 -4.00 -2.38 -13.41
N VAL A 143 -4.81 -1.81 -14.31
CA VAL A 143 -4.52 -0.51 -14.94
C VAL A 143 -4.43 0.61 -13.90
N MET A 144 -5.33 0.65 -12.93
CA MET A 144 -5.26 1.63 -11.83
C MET A 144 -3.94 1.50 -11.04
N VAL A 145 -3.50 0.29 -10.74
CA VAL A 145 -2.24 0.03 -10.02
C VAL A 145 -1.04 0.60 -10.76
N THR A 146 -0.99 0.52 -12.11
CA THR A 146 0.12 1.04 -12.92
C THR A 146 0.28 2.56 -12.85
N ILE A 147 -0.77 3.27 -12.47
CA ILE A 147 -0.72 4.73 -12.27
C ILE A 147 -0.51 5.07 -10.81
N VAL A 148 -1.27 4.44 -9.91
CA VAL A 148 -1.26 4.81 -8.49
C VAL A 148 0.04 4.40 -7.80
N VAL A 149 0.62 3.25 -8.12
CA VAL A 149 1.86 2.80 -7.46
C VAL A 149 3.06 3.69 -7.80
N PRO A 150 3.33 4.05 -9.07
CA PRO A 150 4.36 5.04 -9.38
C PRO A 150 4.11 6.40 -8.73
N LEU A 151 2.85 6.88 -8.73
CA LEU A 151 2.48 8.11 -8.05
C LEU A 151 2.82 8.04 -6.56
N TYR A 152 2.47 6.95 -5.89
CA TYR A 152 2.83 6.73 -4.49
C TYR A 152 4.34 6.76 -4.26
N ASN A 153 5.13 6.14 -5.14
CA ASN A 153 6.58 6.08 -5.02
C ASN A 153 7.21 7.46 -5.19
N VAL A 154 6.79 8.23 -6.20
CA VAL A 154 7.27 9.60 -6.43
C VAL A 154 6.89 10.51 -5.26
N MET A 155 5.63 10.47 -4.83
CA MET A 155 5.15 11.29 -3.73
C MET A 155 5.79 10.91 -2.39
N ALA A 156 6.10 9.63 -2.17
CA ALA A 156 6.81 9.21 -0.96
C ALA A 156 8.23 9.80 -0.89
N VAL A 157 8.97 9.82 -2.02
CA VAL A 157 10.28 10.51 -2.09
C VAL A 157 10.13 12.00 -1.78
N ILE A 158 9.14 12.66 -2.39
CA ILE A 158 8.89 14.10 -2.18
C ILE A 158 8.55 14.39 -0.72
N VAL A 159 7.63 13.63 -0.13
CA VAL A 159 7.16 13.83 1.24
C VAL A 159 8.28 13.57 2.25
N LEU A 160 8.98 12.44 2.14
CA LEU A 160 10.07 12.11 3.07
C LEU A 160 11.22 13.11 2.97
N GLU A 161 11.57 13.54 1.76
CA GLU A 161 12.60 14.53 1.57
C GLU A 161 12.21 15.93 2.08
N TYR A 162 10.95 16.31 1.90
CA TYR A 162 10.41 17.58 2.40
C TYR A 162 10.54 17.68 3.92
N TYR A 163 10.25 16.58 4.64
CA TYR A 163 10.30 16.55 6.09
C TYR A 163 11.68 16.15 6.67
N ARG A 164 12.68 15.88 5.84
CA ARG A 164 14.05 15.59 6.29
C ARG A 164 14.77 16.79 6.91
N GLY A 165 14.15 17.97 6.94
CA GLY A 165 14.67 19.16 7.62
C GLY A 165 15.35 20.21 6.74
N CYS A 166 15.48 19.98 5.45
CA CYS A 166 15.94 20.99 4.48
C CYS A 166 14.86 21.16 3.41
N ARG A 167 14.44 22.39 3.13
CA ARG A 167 13.58 22.65 1.97
C ARG A 167 14.29 22.08 0.72
N PRO A 168 13.72 21.06 0.08
CA PRO A 168 14.42 20.40 -1.01
C PRO A 168 14.62 21.39 -2.15
N LYS A 169 15.86 21.63 -2.55
CA LYS A 169 16.14 22.32 -3.80
C LYS A 169 15.69 21.41 -4.95
N LEU A 170 15.13 21.98 -6.00
CA LEU A 170 14.51 21.23 -7.11
C LEU A 170 15.48 20.21 -7.73
N VAL A 171 16.71 20.60 -8.02
CA VAL A 171 17.70 19.71 -8.67
C VAL A 171 18.07 18.50 -7.80
N PRO A 172 18.44 18.65 -6.50
CA PRO A 172 18.67 17.51 -5.62
C PRO A 172 17.43 16.61 -5.46
N LEU A 173 16.21 17.19 -5.41
CA LEU A 173 14.98 16.43 -5.32
C LEU A 173 14.75 15.59 -6.57
N LEU A 174 14.86 16.18 -7.77
CA LEU A 174 14.75 15.45 -9.02
C LEU A 174 15.80 14.33 -9.12
N LYS A 175 17.05 14.60 -8.72
CA LYS A 175 18.09 13.56 -8.67
C LYS A 175 17.64 12.40 -7.77
N LYS A 176 17.13 12.66 -6.57
CA LYS A 176 16.66 11.61 -5.65
C LYS A 176 15.46 10.84 -6.21
N ILE A 177 14.54 11.51 -6.89
CA ILE A 177 13.42 10.86 -7.58
C ILE A 177 13.96 9.89 -8.65
N PHE A 178 14.79 10.37 -9.56
CA PHE A 178 15.31 9.55 -10.67
C PHE A 178 16.39 8.54 -10.28
N THR A 179 16.96 8.62 -9.08
CA THR A 179 17.86 7.59 -8.54
C THR A 179 17.17 6.64 -7.55
N ASN A 180 15.88 6.86 -7.26
CA ASN A 180 15.15 5.96 -6.37
C ASN A 180 14.93 4.60 -7.04
N PRO A 181 15.30 3.49 -6.38
CA PRO A 181 15.24 2.15 -6.98
C PRO A 181 13.83 1.74 -7.40
N LEU A 182 12.79 2.11 -6.64
CA LEU A 182 11.41 1.80 -6.99
C LEU A 182 10.96 2.54 -8.25
N ILE A 183 11.38 3.80 -8.40
CA ILE A 183 11.05 4.62 -9.56
C ILE A 183 11.80 4.11 -10.79
N LEU A 184 13.08 3.75 -10.65
CA LEU A 184 13.86 3.16 -11.74
C LEU A 184 13.24 1.84 -12.23
N GLY A 185 12.82 0.96 -11.31
CA GLY A 185 12.11 -0.26 -11.66
C GLY A 185 10.80 0.02 -12.42
N ALA A 186 10.01 0.98 -11.96
CA ALA A 186 8.77 1.40 -12.61
C ALA A 186 9.01 1.96 -14.03
N LEU A 187 10.01 2.82 -14.20
CA LEU A 187 10.39 3.38 -15.49
C LEU A 187 10.87 2.30 -16.46
N ALA A 188 11.68 1.35 -15.99
CA ALA A 188 12.13 0.22 -16.78
C ALA A 188 10.96 -0.65 -17.23
N GLY A 189 10.02 -0.99 -16.33
CA GLY A 189 8.81 -1.74 -16.67
C GLY A 189 7.95 -1.03 -17.71
N GLY A 190 7.76 0.29 -17.54
CA GLY A 190 7.05 1.12 -18.51
C GLY A 190 7.73 1.19 -19.88
N ALA A 191 9.07 1.36 -19.90
CA ALA A 191 9.84 1.36 -21.13
C ALA A 191 9.72 0.03 -21.90
N PHE A 192 9.83 -1.11 -21.21
CA PHE A 192 9.66 -2.44 -21.82
C PHE A 192 8.27 -2.61 -22.42
N THR A 193 7.23 -2.18 -21.67
CA THR A 193 5.84 -2.25 -22.14
C THR A 193 5.61 -1.37 -23.38
N LEU A 194 6.07 -0.11 -23.34
CA LEU A 194 5.89 0.84 -24.46
C LEU A 194 6.66 0.45 -25.72
N LEU A 195 7.86 -0.12 -25.56
CA LEU A 195 8.70 -0.57 -26.67
C LEU A 195 8.30 -1.97 -27.17
N GLY A 196 7.32 -2.61 -26.53
CA GLY A 196 6.91 -3.97 -26.89
C GLY A 196 7.98 -5.05 -26.64
N ILE A 197 8.96 -4.76 -25.76
CA ILE A 197 10.05 -5.69 -25.44
C ILE A 197 9.49 -6.81 -24.59
N ARG A 198 9.56 -8.04 -25.09
CA ARG A 198 9.15 -9.24 -24.38
C ARG A 198 10.34 -9.89 -23.68
N ILE A 199 10.19 -10.14 -22.38
CA ILE A 199 11.20 -10.90 -21.63
C ILE A 199 11.09 -12.37 -22.06
N PRO A 200 12.22 -13.04 -22.37
CA PRO A 200 12.22 -14.47 -22.64
C PRO A 200 11.61 -15.24 -21.45
N SER A 201 10.80 -16.26 -21.73
CA SER A 201 10.09 -17.06 -20.71
C SER A 201 11.03 -17.67 -19.65
N VAL A 202 12.25 -18.00 -20.04
CA VAL A 202 13.30 -18.52 -19.14
C VAL A 202 13.67 -17.47 -18.06
N LEU A 203 13.63 -16.17 -18.35
CA LEU A 203 13.95 -15.09 -17.41
C LEU A 203 12.71 -14.58 -16.68
N GLU A 204 11.54 -14.67 -17.29
CA GLU A 204 10.29 -14.14 -16.73
C GLU A 204 9.92 -14.85 -15.42
N ALA A 205 10.02 -16.18 -15.38
CA ALA A 205 9.69 -16.97 -14.18
C ALA A 205 10.58 -16.61 -12.97
N PRO A 206 11.92 -16.60 -13.07
CA PRO A 206 12.80 -16.14 -11.99
C PRO A 206 12.53 -14.69 -11.54
N ILE A 207 12.29 -13.77 -12.47
CA ILE A 207 11.99 -12.36 -12.15
C ILE A 207 10.70 -12.26 -11.34
N ARG A 208 9.64 -12.97 -11.73
CA ARG A 208 8.37 -13.02 -11.00
C ARG A 208 8.52 -13.67 -9.62
N GLN A 209 9.35 -14.72 -9.48
CA GLN A 209 9.65 -15.34 -8.20
C GLN A 209 10.38 -14.39 -7.25
N LEU A 210 11.39 -13.65 -7.73
CA LEU A 210 12.06 -12.62 -6.94
C LEU A 210 11.10 -11.50 -6.53
N SER A 211 10.22 -11.08 -7.44
CA SER A 211 9.15 -10.12 -7.11
C SER A 211 8.25 -10.65 -5.99
N ALA A 212 7.81 -11.91 -6.08
CA ALA A 212 6.92 -12.53 -5.10
C ALA A 212 7.57 -12.69 -3.72
N LEU A 213 8.88 -12.92 -3.64
CA LEU A 213 9.64 -13.02 -2.39
C LEU A 213 9.74 -11.70 -1.63
N THR A 214 9.61 -10.56 -2.31
CA THR A 214 9.85 -9.23 -1.74
C THR A 214 8.95 -8.95 -0.54
N THR A 215 7.65 -9.18 -0.67
CA THR A 215 6.69 -8.91 0.42
C THR A 215 6.89 -9.82 1.63
N PRO A 216 7.02 -11.16 1.51
CA PRO A 216 7.36 -12.02 2.62
C PRO A 216 8.65 -11.62 3.36
N LEU A 217 9.72 -11.29 2.62
CA LEU A 217 10.98 -10.85 3.21
C LEU A 217 10.84 -9.49 3.93
N ALA A 218 10.15 -8.54 3.33
CA ALA A 218 9.92 -7.23 3.95
C ALA A 218 9.11 -7.35 5.25
N LEU A 219 8.08 -8.21 5.27
CA LEU A 219 7.27 -8.47 6.47
C LEU A 219 8.02 -9.27 7.54
N PHE A 220 8.91 -10.17 7.13
CA PHE A 220 9.82 -10.86 8.05
C PHE A 220 10.74 -9.86 8.76
N VAL A 221 11.41 -8.99 8.00
CA VAL A 221 12.29 -7.95 8.58
C VAL A 221 11.49 -7.02 9.48
N LEU A 222 10.32 -6.57 9.02
CA LEU A 222 9.41 -5.73 9.80
C LEU A 222 9.05 -6.41 11.13
N GLY A 223 8.67 -7.68 11.13
CA GLY A 223 8.38 -8.44 12.34
C GLY A 223 9.58 -8.51 13.29
N GLY A 224 10.78 -8.75 12.76
CA GLY A 224 12.03 -8.79 13.53
C GLY A 224 12.44 -7.43 14.13
N THR A 225 11.98 -6.31 13.55
CA THR A 225 12.29 -4.95 14.04
C THR A 225 11.22 -4.36 14.96
N LEU A 226 10.02 -4.94 15.03
CA LEU A 226 8.95 -4.47 15.90
C LEU A 226 9.33 -4.53 17.39
N GLN A 227 9.10 -3.40 18.09
CA GLN A 227 9.30 -3.26 19.53
C GLN A 227 7.99 -2.83 20.21
N PHE A 228 7.44 -3.67 21.08
CA PHE A 228 6.17 -3.38 21.76
C PHE A 228 6.22 -2.18 22.71
N SER A 229 7.40 -1.84 23.25
CA SER A 229 7.60 -0.63 24.07
C SER A 229 7.38 0.63 23.24
N SER A 230 7.91 0.69 22.03
CA SER A 230 7.79 1.80 21.10
C SER A 230 6.32 2.02 20.68
N ILE A 231 5.55 0.95 20.46
CA ILE A 231 4.11 1.03 20.16
C ILE A 231 3.33 1.80 21.23
N ARG A 232 3.69 1.61 22.53
CA ARG A 232 3.03 2.34 23.62
C ARG A 232 3.34 3.83 23.59
N GLU A 233 4.56 4.20 23.24
CA GLU A 233 4.98 5.60 23.11
C GLU A 233 4.25 6.31 21.98
N HIS A 234 4.00 5.59 20.87
CA HIS A 234 3.35 6.12 19.67
C HIS A 234 1.83 5.88 19.64
N LEU A 235 1.22 5.31 20.68
CA LEU A 235 -0.16 4.81 20.65
C LEU A 235 -1.19 5.87 20.19
N SER A 236 -1.08 7.10 20.68
CA SER A 236 -1.96 8.20 20.29
C SER A 236 -1.81 8.56 18.80
N CYS A 237 -0.58 8.64 18.31
CA CYS A 237 -0.29 8.91 16.91
C CYS A 237 -0.80 7.76 16.01
N LEU A 238 -0.54 6.51 16.40
CA LEU A 238 -0.97 5.32 15.69
C LEU A 238 -2.49 5.24 15.59
N THR A 239 -3.20 5.37 16.72
CA THR A 239 -4.66 5.27 16.73
C THR A 239 -5.32 6.37 15.94
N ALA A 240 -4.90 7.63 16.09
CA ALA A 240 -5.45 8.75 15.34
C ALA A 240 -5.20 8.60 13.83
N THR A 241 -3.95 8.29 13.44
CA THR A 241 -3.59 8.14 12.02
C THR A 241 -4.33 6.97 11.38
N LEU A 242 -4.39 5.80 12.04
CA LEU A 242 -5.06 4.63 11.51
C LEU A 242 -6.57 4.76 11.50
N ALA A 243 -7.18 5.45 12.47
CA ALA A 243 -8.60 5.80 12.42
C ALA A 243 -8.92 6.69 11.20
N CYS A 244 -8.12 7.72 10.94
CA CYS A 244 -8.26 8.54 9.73
C CYS A 244 -8.08 7.70 8.46
N LYS A 245 -7.01 6.88 8.40
CA LYS A 245 -6.67 6.07 7.23
C LYS A 245 -7.71 5.01 6.91
N LEU A 246 -8.14 4.23 7.91
CA LEU A 246 -8.94 3.02 7.69
C LEU A 246 -10.45 3.25 7.83
N LEU A 247 -10.86 4.38 8.42
CA LEU A 247 -12.28 4.70 8.61
C LEU A 247 -12.68 6.02 7.94
N VAL A 248 -12.02 7.15 8.27
CA VAL A 248 -12.46 8.46 7.80
C VAL A 248 -12.24 8.61 6.29
N PHE A 249 -11.05 8.31 5.77
CA PHE A 249 -10.76 8.47 4.34
C PHE A 249 -11.63 7.57 3.46
N PRO A 250 -11.81 6.28 3.78
CA PRO A 250 -12.73 5.43 3.02
C PRO A 250 -14.17 5.92 3.06
N ALA A 251 -14.66 6.41 4.22
CA ALA A 251 -16.01 6.96 4.35
C ALA A 251 -16.20 8.18 3.45
N VAL A 252 -15.27 9.15 3.50
CA VAL A 252 -15.28 10.35 2.66
C VAL A 252 -15.21 9.96 1.18
N THR A 253 -14.34 9.03 0.83
CA THR A 253 -14.17 8.56 -0.55
C THR A 253 -15.44 7.91 -1.08
N LEU A 254 -16.10 7.08 -0.28
CA LEU A 254 -17.33 6.41 -0.66
C LEU A 254 -18.47 7.43 -0.82
N TRP A 255 -18.57 8.40 0.07
CA TRP A 255 -19.54 9.50 -0.03
C TRP A 255 -19.33 10.33 -1.29
N LEU A 256 -18.11 10.80 -1.54
CA LEU A 256 -17.76 11.56 -2.75
C LEU A 256 -18.01 10.77 -4.03
N SER A 257 -17.66 9.48 -4.06
CA SER A 257 -17.89 8.63 -5.23
C SER A 257 -19.38 8.48 -5.56
N GLY A 258 -20.24 8.54 -4.54
CA GLY A 258 -21.70 8.58 -4.72
C GLY A 258 -22.17 9.88 -5.36
N LEU A 259 -21.67 11.04 -4.89
CA LEU A 259 -21.99 12.35 -5.45
C LEU A 259 -21.52 12.51 -6.91
N LEU A 260 -20.40 11.89 -7.26
CA LEU A 260 -19.84 11.92 -8.63
C LEU A 260 -20.54 10.94 -9.58
N GLY A 261 -21.49 10.15 -9.12
CA GLY A 261 -22.22 9.20 -9.96
C GLY A 261 -21.32 8.11 -10.59
N LEU A 262 -20.26 7.71 -9.91
CA LEU A 262 -19.34 6.67 -10.39
C LEU A 262 -20.03 5.31 -10.45
N GLN A 263 -19.62 4.49 -11.43
CA GLN A 263 -20.13 3.13 -11.54
C GLN A 263 -19.69 2.27 -10.33
N PRO A 264 -20.41 1.19 -9.98
CA PRO A 264 -20.09 0.37 -8.80
C PRO A 264 -18.63 -0.12 -8.75
N VAL A 265 -18.07 -0.56 -9.88
CA VAL A 265 -16.66 -0.98 -9.97
C VAL A 265 -15.72 0.17 -9.70
N GLU A 266 -15.96 1.35 -10.29
CA GLU A 266 -15.15 2.55 -10.09
C GLU A 266 -15.21 3.04 -8.63
N ARG A 267 -16.40 3.01 -8.03
CA ARG A 267 -16.59 3.36 -6.60
C ARG A 267 -15.77 2.44 -5.70
N PHE A 268 -15.79 1.13 -5.98
CA PHE A 268 -15.03 0.16 -5.21
C PHE A 268 -13.52 0.30 -5.43
N LEU A 269 -13.08 0.52 -6.66
CA LEU A 269 -11.68 0.78 -6.98
C LEU A 269 -11.16 2.02 -6.22
N LEU A 270 -11.92 3.12 -6.24
CA LEU A 270 -11.56 4.34 -5.53
C LEU A 270 -11.57 4.13 -4.00
N LEU A 271 -12.56 3.39 -3.47
CA LEU A 271 -12.60 3.00 -2.07
C LEU A 271 -11.34 2.20 -1.68
N SER A 272 -10.94 1.23 -2.50
CA SER A 272 -9.79 0.36 -2.23
C SER A 272 -8.46 1.12 -2.14
N VAL A 273 -8.32 2.24 -2.84
CA VAL A 273 -7.15 3.13 -2.76
C VAL A 273 -6.96 3.66 -1.34
N PHE A 274 -8.04 3.91 -0.61
CA PHE A 274 -7.97 4.50 0.73
C PHE A 274 -8.26 3.51 1.86
N ALA A 275 -9.02 2.44 1.63
CA ALA A 275 -9.45 1.48 2.66
C ALA A 275 -8.41 0.38 2.95
N THR A 276 -7.45 0.15 2.04
CA THR A 276 -6.44 -0.90 2.25
C THR A 276 -5.34 -0.44 3.21
N PRO A 277 -4.66 -1.38 3.91
CA PRO A 277 -3.65 -1.03 4.92
C PRO A 277 -2.46 -0.29 4.31
N VAL A 278 -1.59 0.22 5.18
CA VAL A 278 -0.37 0.93 4.78
C VAL A 278 0.53 0.00 3.95
N ALA A 279 1.09 0.54 2.86
CA ALA A 279 1.94 -0.24 1.97
C ALA A 279 3.21 -0.75 2.68
N THR A 280 3.55 -2.02 2.47
CA THR A 280 4.74 -2.66 3.05
C THR A 280 6.04 -1.93 2.70
N ALA A 281 6.12 -1.36 1.49
CA ALA A 281 7.25 -0.57 1.02
C ALA A 281 7.47 0.75 1.82
N SER A 282 6.49 1.17 2.63
CA SER A 282 6.61 2.41 3.44
C SER A 282 7.69 2.30 4.50
N TYR A 283 7.84 1.13 5.13
CA TYR A 283 8.88 0.89 6.14
C TYR A 283 10.30 0.97 5.56
N PRO A 284 10.71 0.14 4.58
CA PRO A 284 12.07 0.21 4.07
C PRO A 284 12.40 1.54 3.40
N MET A 285 11.42 2.21 2.83
CA MET A 285 11.61 3.53 2.23
C MET A 285 11.83 4.62 3.27
N ALA A 286 11.07 4.61 4.37
CA ALA A 286 11.28 5.54 5.49
C ALA A 286 12.65 5.34 6.12
N GLU A 287 13.07 4.11 6.36
CA GLU A 287 14.41 3.77 6.88
C GLU A 287 15.53 4.26 5.95
N ALA A 288 15.40 4.03 4.63
CA ALA A 288 16.40 4.43 3.63
C ALA A 288 16.49 5.96 3.43
N MET A 289 15.47 6.71 3.85
CA MET A 289 15.38 8.16 3.65
C MET A 289 15.40 8.95 4.97
N ASP A 290 15.95 8.36 6.05
CA ASP A 290 16.10 8.98 7.38
C ASP A 290 14.78 9.44 8.02
N GLY A 291 13.67 8.79 7.68
CA GLY A 291 12.40 8.89 8.39
C GLY A 291 12.41 8.04 9.67
N ASP A 292 11.37 8.17 10.49
CA ASP A 292 11.18 7.31 11.66
C ASP A 292 10.79 5.89 11.23
N GLY A 293 11.81 5.03 11.02
CA GLY A 293 11.62 3.65 10.57
C GLY A 293 10.82 2.81 11.58
N LYS A 294 10.96 3.06 12.90
CA LYS A 294 10.19 2.34 13.91
C LYS A 294 8.71 2.65 13.80
N LEU A 295 8.35 3.92 13.73
CA LEU A 295 6.97 4.36 13.54
C LEU A 295 6.39 3.84 12.21
N ALA A 296 7.20 3.83 11.12
CA ALA A 296 6.78 3.28 9.84
C ALA A 296 6.48 1.77 9.92
N ALA A 297 7.32 1.00 10.61
CA ALA A 297 7.11 -0.43 10.85
C ALA A 297 5.81 -0.68 11.64
N GLU A 298 5.57 0.11 12.69
CA GLU A 298 4.37 0.04 13.51
C GLU A 298 3.11 0.33 12.70
N PHE A 299 3.11 1.36 11.84
CA PHE A 299 1.99 1.66 10.94
C PHE A 299 1.70 0.49 10.00
N VAL A 300 2.70 -0.09 9.36
CA VAL A 300 2.51 -1.22 8.45
C VAL A 300 1.94 -2.43 9.19
N ALA A 301 2.53 -2.80 10.34
CA ALA A 301 2.10 -3.97 11.11
C ALA A 301 0.67 -3.80 11.64
N ILE A 302 0.40 -2.70 12.36
CA ILE A 302 -0.88 -2.49 13.04
C ILE A 302 -2.00 -2.27 12.02
N SER A 303 -1.76 -1.48 10.95
CA SER A 303 -2.76 -1.30 9.90
C SER A 303 -3.11 -2.61 9.22
N THR A 304 -2.13 -3.49 8.98
CA THR A 304 -2.34 -4.80 8.36
C THR A 304 -3.25 -5.67 9.23
N VAL A 305 -2.96 -5.79 10.53
CA VAL A 305 -3.79 -6.57 11.46
C VAL A 305 -5.20 -5.97 11.57
N THR A 306 -5.29 -4.65 11.77
CA THR A 306 -6.58 -3.95 11.92
C THR A 306 -7.41 -4.01 10.63
N SER A 307 -6.76 -4.10 9.46
CA SER A 307 -7.44 -4.15 8.17
C SER A 307 -8.34 -5.38 7.99
N VAL A 308 -8.13 -6.48 8.73
CA VAL A 308 -9.07 -7.61 8.72
C VAL A 308 -10.48 -7.13 9.06
N VAL A 309 -10.59 -6.36 10.14
CA VAL A 309 -11.87 -5.87 10.63
C VAL A 309 -12.41 -4.73 9.74
N THR A 310 -11.54 -3.77 9.39
CA THR A 310 -11.98 -2.61 8.63
C THR A 310 -12.32 -2.93 7.18
N LEU A 311 -11.58 -3.83 6.52
CA LEU A 311 -11.92 -4.30 5.18
C LEU A 311 -13.21 -5.12 5.19
N PHE A 312 -13.40 -6.01 6.18
CA PHE A 312 -14.66 -6.73 6.34
C PHE A 312 -15.84 -5.76 6.49
N PHE A 313 -15.69 -4.73 7.34
CA PHE A 313 -16.70 -3.69 7.50
C PHE A 313 -17.00 -2.98 6.16
N TRP A 314 -15.98 -2.52 5.44
CA TRP A 314 -16.17 -1.81 4.17
C TRP A 314 -16.73 -2.69 3.06
N LEU A 315 -16.32 -3.96 2.99
CA LEU A 315 -16.88 -4.92 2.04
C LEU A 315 -18.36 -5.17 2.30
N THR A 316 -18.74 -5.39 3.55
CA THR A 316 -20.13 -5.61 3.96
C THR A 316 -20.99 -4.37 3.71
N PHE A 317 -20.45 -3.20 4.06
CA PHE A 317 -21.15 -1.92 3.84
C PHE A 317 -21.34 -1.67 2.35
N PHE A 318 -20.30 -1.85 1.53
CA PHE A 318 -20.36 -1.64 0.08
C PHE A 318 -21.31 -2.62 -0.61
N ALA A 319 -21.33 -3.87 -0.19
CA ALA A 319 -22.20 -4.90 -0.78
C ALA A 319 -23.71 -4.61 -0.59
N ARG A 320 -24.09 -3.76 0.36
CA ARG A 320 -25.48 -3.29 0.52
C ARG A 320 -25.89 -2.23 -0.51
N TYR A 321 -24.93 -1.63 -1.22
CA TYR A 321 -25.16 -0.61 -2.25
C TYR A 321 -24.96 -1.16 -3.68
N LEU A 322 -24.67 -2.47 -3.83
CA LEU A 322 -24.69 -3.20 -5.10
C LEU A 322 -26.08 -3.81 -5.36
#